data_03538f29dd9ef88edc8869d0d93ecbe8
#
_entry.id   03538f29dd9ef88edc8869d0d93ecbe8
#
_cell.length_a   1.000
_cell.length_b   1.000
_cell.length_c   1.000
_cell.angle_alpha   90.00
_cell.angle_beta   90.00
_cell.angle_gamma   90.00
#
_symmetry.space_group_name_H-M   'P 1'
#
loop_
_entity.id
_entity.type
_entity.pdbx_description
1 polymer ?
#
loop_
_entity_poly.entity_id
_entity_poly.type
_entity_poly.pdbx_seq_one_letter_code
_entity_poly.pdbx_strand_id
1 'polypeptide(L)'
;MKNQDINIDKEYKYGFTTDIESIRAPKGLNEDTIKFISNIKKEPKWMLEWRLKAFNRLNSLKEPNWQKPKYPKIKYQDLYYYSAPKSSSDKPKSLDEIDPKILETYKKLGIPLVEQQRLNGIAVDAVFDSVSVATTFKDELTKKGIIFCSISEAIQKH
;
A
#
# COMPACT_ATOMS: atom_id res chain seq x y z
N MET A 1 -1.29 0.05 -36.34
CA MET A 1 -1.28 0.97 -35.19
C MET A 1 0.02 0.73 -34.45
N LYS A 2 0.92 1.72 -34.44
CA LYS A 2 2.24 1.60 -33.82
C LYS A 2 2.06 1.55 -32.29
N ASN A 3 2.63 0.53 -31.64
CA ASN A 3 2.80 0.48 -30.20
C ASN A 3 3.53 1.76 -29.79
N GLN A 4 2.87 2.65 -29.04
CA GLN A 4 3.56 3.68 -28.31
C GLN A 4 4.23 2.98 -27.13
N ASP A 5 5.52 2.73 -27.25
CA ASP A 5 6.35 2.42 -26.11
C ASP A 5 6.21 3.57 -25.11
N ILE A 6 5.64 3.28 -23.97
CA ILE A 6 5.58 4.23 -22.85
C ILE A 6 7.02 4.38 -22.39
N ASN A 7 7.65 5.45 -22.82
CA ASN A 7 9.01 5.81 -22.46
C ASN A 7 9.01 6.22 -20.98
N ILE A 8 9.44 5.32 -20.12
CA ILE A 8 9.44 5.45 -18.64
C ILE A 8 10.43 6.53 -18.19
N ASP A 9 11.33 7.00 -19.06
CA ASP A 9 12.35 8.01 -18.78
C ASP A 9 11.88 9.46 -19.03
N LYS A 10 10.63 9.69 -19.40
CA LYS A 10 10.10 11.05 -19.50
C LYS A 10 9.70 11.53 -18.11
N GLU A 11 10.26 12.64 -17.69
CA GLU A 11 9.81 13.38 -16.51
C GLU A 11 8.28 13.42 -16.48
N TYR A 12 7.71 13.00 -15.35
CA TYR A 12 6.27 12.93 -15.18
C TYR A 12 5.68 14.34 -15.31
N LYS A 13 4.98 14.59 -16.40
CA LYS A 13 4.48 15.91 -16.81
C LYS A 13 3.61 16.61 -15.76
N TYR A 14 2.95 15.85 -14.89
CA TYR A 14 1.92 16.36 -13.96
C TYR A 14 2.33 16.24 -12.50
N GLY A 15 3.57 15.93 -12.19
CA GLY A 15 3.98 15.71 -10.81
C GLY A 15 5.48 15.54 -10.64
N PHE A 16 5.85 14.67 -9.76
CA PHE A 16 7.23 14.39 -9.38
C PHE A 16 7.42 12.88 -9.23
N THR A 17 8.64 12.43 -9.38
CA THR A 17 9.05 11.06 -9.05
C THR A 17 9.66 11.04 -7.65
N THR A 18 9.40 9.98 -6.90
CA THR A 18 10.02 9.77 -5.58
C THR A 18 11.21 8.85 -5.72
N ASP A 19 12.36 9.27 -5.21
CA ASP A 19 13.56 8.44 -5.11
C ASP A 19 13.57 7.69 -3.77
N ILE A 20 12.56 6.84 -3.58
CA ILE A 20 12.43 6.01 -2.39
C ILE A 20 12.68 4.56 -2.82
N GLU A 21 13.72 3.96 -2.23
CA GLU A 21 13.96 2.53 -2.45
C GLU A 21 12.78 1.70 -1.98
N SER A 22 12.24 0.87 -2.85
CA SER A 22 11.08 0.03 -2.56
C SER A 22 11.36 -1.45 -2.81
N ILE A 23 10.75 -2.29 -1.97
CA ILE A 23 10.64 -3.72 -2.19
C ILE A 23 9.39 -3.93 -3.04
N ARG A 24 9.54 -4.57 -4.19
CA ARG A 24 8.41 -4.89 -5.09
C ARG A 24 8.31 -6.39 -5.28
N ALA A 25 7.08 -6.91 -5.29
CA ALA A 25 6.83 -8.25 -5.78
C ALA A 25 7.13 -8.31 -7.29
N PRO A 26 7.45 -9.47 -7.84
CA PRO A 26 7.47 -9.66 -9.30
C PRO A 26 6.13 -9.25 -9.94
N LYS A 27 6.17 -8.89 -11.22
CA LYS A 27 4.95 -8.61 -11.98
C LYS A 27 4.04 -9.83 -12.05
N GLY A 28 2.76 -9.58 -12.08
CA GLY A 28 1.74 -10.60 -12.19
C GLY A 28 1.20 -11.11 -10.85
N LEU A 29 -0.04 -11.56 -10.90
CA LEU A 29 -0.71 -12.17 -9.76
C LEU A 29 -0.76 -13.67 -9.94
N ASN A 30 -0.09 -14.40 -9.05
CA ASN A 30 -0.06 -15.85 -8.96
C ASN A 30 0.07 -16.27 -7.49
N GLU A 31 0.06 -17.58 -7.22
CA GLU A 31 0.18 -18.08 -5.85
C GLU A 31 1.49 -17.65 -5.16
N ASP A 32 2.60 -17.60 -5.90
CA ASP A 32 3.90 -17.23 -5.34
C ASP A 32 3.92 -15.75 -4.94
N THR A 33 3.31 -14.86 -5.75
CA THR A 33 3.11 -13.46 -5.39
C THR A 33 2.27 -13.34 -4.11
N ILE A 34 1.22 -14.13 -3.96
CA ILE A 34 0.37 -14.13 -2.77
C ILE A 34 1.12 -14.62 -1.54
N LYS A 35 1.88 -15.72 -1.67
CA LYS A 35 2.73 -16.25 -0.59
C LYS A 35 3.81 -15.24 -0.18
N PHE A 36 4.43 -14.58 -1.16
CA PHE A 36 5.41 -13.52 -0.93
C PHE A 36 4.81 -12.35 -0.12
N ILE A 37 3.65 -11.83 -0.51
CA ILE A 37 2.95 -10.76 0.20
C ILE A 37 2.62 -11.18 1.64
N SER A 38 2.05 -12.37 1.80
CA SER A 38 1.67 -12.91 3.11
C SER A 38 2.87 -13.08 4.04
N ASN A 39 4.00 -13.54 3.49
CA ASN A 39 5.26 -13.71 4.23
C ASN A 39 5.84 -12.35 4.69
N ILE A 40 5.93 -11.35 3.80
CA ILE A 40 6.41 -10.02 4.17
C ILE A 40 5.52 -9.39 5.24
N LYS A 41 4.21 -9.54 5.12
CA LYS A 41 3.24 -9.02 6.10
C LYS A 41 3.18 -9.85 7.37
N LYS A 42 3.92 -10.97 7.46
CA LYS A 42 3.91 -11.92 8.59
C LYS A 42 2.49 -12.34 8.97
N GLU A 43 1.68 -12.63 7.97
CA GLU A 43 0.28 -12.99 8.17
C GLU A 43 0.15 -14.40 8.76
N PRO A 44 -0.86 -14.65 9.63
CA PRO A 44 -1.14 -15.99 10.12
C PRO A 44 -1.61 -16.91 8.99
N LYS A 45 -1.44 -18.21 9.19
CA LYS A 45 -1.73 -19.24 8.18
C LYS A 45 -3.14 -19.14 7.60
N TRP A 46 -4.14 -18.88 8.45
CA TRP A 46 -5.54 -18.75 8.01
C TRP A 46 -5.74 -17.64 7.00
N MET A 47 -4.98 -16.52 7.13
CA MET A 47 -5.07 -15.38 6.20
C MET A 47 -4.46 -15.74 4.84
N LEU A 48 -3.35 -16.47 4.82
CA LEU A 48 -2.78 -16.98 3.57
C LEU A 48 -3.76 -17.94 2.87
N GLU A 49 -4.36 -18.87 3.60
CA GLU A 49 -5.36 -19.80 3.06
C GLU A 49 -6.57 -19.05 2.48
N TRP A 50 -7.04 -18.03 3.18
CA TRP A 50 -8.12 -17.17 2.69
C TRP A 50 -7.73 -16.46 1.38
N ARG A 51 -6.52 -15.91 1.30
CA ARG A 51 -6.02 -15.25 0.07
C ARG A 51 -5.93 -16.22 -1.10
N LEU A 52 -5.42 -17.42 -0.88
CA LEU A 52 -5.34 -18.45 -1.94
C LEU A 52 -6.74 -18.87 -2.40
N LYS A 53 -7.69 -19.02 -1.49
CA LYS A 53 -9.09 -19.29 -1.84
C LYS A 53 -9.70 -18.14 -2.65
N ALA A 54 -9.44 -16.89 -2.27
CA ALA A 54 -9.89 -15.70 -3.01
C ALA A 54 -9.27 -15.65 -4.41
N PHE A 55 -7.99 -15.98 -4.54
CA PHE A 55 -7.31 -16.06 -5.84
C PHE A 55 -7.91 -17.11 -6.75
N ASN A 56 -8.16 -18.31 -6.23
CA ASN A 56 -8.83 -19.37 -7.00
C ASN A 56 -10.24 -18.93 -7.45
N ARG A 57 -10.96 -18.22 -6.59
CA ARG A 57 -12.25 -17.64 -6.96
C ARG A 57 -12.10 -16.58 -8.06
N LEU A 58 -11.12 -15.69 -7.96
CA LEU A 58 -10.82 -14.69 -8.99
C LEU A 58 -10.60 -15.35 -10.35
N ASN A 59 -9.81 -16.41 -10.42
CA ASN A 59 -9.52 -17.13 -11.66
C ASN A 59 -10.77 -17.79 -12.29
N SER A 60 -11.81 -18.05 -11.51
CA SER A 60 -13.07 -18.59 -11.99
C SER A 60 -14.07 -17.52 -12.49
N LEU A 61 -13.80 -16.24 -12.20
CA LEU A 61 -14.66 -15.13 -12.60
C LEU A 61 -14.35 -14.66 -14.01
N LYS A 62 -15.37 -14.15 -14.68
CA LYS A 62 -15.22 -13.45 -15.95
C LYS A 62 -15.34 -11.96 -15.73
N GLU A 63 -14.48 -11.20 -16.39
CA GLU A 63 -14.57 -9.74 -16.37
C GLU A 63 -15.95 -9.29 -16.89
N PRO A 64 -16.62 -8.37 -16.17
CA PRO A 64 -17.92 -7.87 -16.61
C PRO A 64 -17.78 -7.09 -17.92
N ASN A 65 -18.70 -7.29 -18.85
CA ASN A 65 -18.69 -6.66 -20.17
C ASN A 65 -19.90 -5.72 -20.41
N TRP A 66 -20.69 -5.48 -19.38
CA TRP A 66 -21.88 -4.62 -19.44
C TRP A 66 -21.56 -3.12 -19.40
N GLN A 67 -20.34 -2.77 -19.10
CA GLN A 67 -19.87 -1.38 -19.03
C GLN A 67 -19.78 -0.78 -20.46
N LYS A 68 -20.26 0.46 -20.61
CA LYS A 68 -20.20 1.20 -21.87
C LYS A 68 -18.86 1.88 -22.17
N PRO A 69 -18.02 2.31 -21.18
CA PRO A 69 -16.76 2.97 -21.48
C PRO A 69 -15.82 2.05 -22.26
N LYS A 70 -15.23 2.57 -23.32
CA LYS A 70 -14.22 1.88 -24.13
C LYS A 70 -12.85 2.19 -23.54
N TYR A 71 -12.20 1.20 -22.98
CA TYR A 71 -10.82 1.27 -22.51
C TYR A 71 -9.97 0.14 -23.12
N PRO A 72 -8.65 0.32 -23.23
CA PRO A 72 -7.77 -0.75 -23.70
C PRO A 72 -7.84 -1.96 -22.77
N LYS A 73 -7.68 -3.16 -23.32
CA LYS A 73 -7.64 -4.38 -22.51
C LYS A 73 -6.52 -4.30 -21.47
N ILE A 74 -6.88 -4.49 -20.22
CA ILE A 74 -5.94 -4.46 -19.09
C ILE A 74 -5.09 -5.72 -19.11
N LYS A 75 -3.77 -5.54 -19.05
CA LYS A 75 -2.81 -6.64 -18.93
C LYS A 75 -2.50 -6.90 -17.46
N TYR A 76 -3.37 -7.63 -16.78
CA TYR A 76 -3.25 -7.89 -15.35
C TYR A 76 -1.91 -8.52 -14.95
N GLN A 77 -1.32 -9.36 -15.79
CA GLN A 77 -0.04 -10.00 -15.50
C GLN A 77 1.18 -9.08 -15.72
N ASP A 78 0.98 -7.87 -16.23
CA ASP A 78 2.05 -6.86 -16.39
C ASP A 78 2.01 -5.78 -15.29
N LEU A 79 1.27 -6.01 -14.22
CA LEU A 79 1.13 -5.10 -13.08
C LEU A 79 1.92 -5.60 -11.86
N TYR A 80 2.37 -4.64 -11.04
CA TYR A 80 2.90 -4.94 -9.71
C TYR A 80 1.77 -4.92 -8.68
N TYR A 81 1.64 -5.99 -7.91
CA TYR A 81 0.56 -6.15 -6.92
C TYR A 81 1.01 -5.82 -5.49
N TYR A 82 2.29 -5.56 -5.29
CA TYR A 82 2.84 -5.14 -4.01
C TYR A 82 4.07 -4.27 -4.21
N SER A 83 4.10 -3.15 -3.50
CA SER A 83 5.26 -2.29 -3.33
C SER A 83 5.28 -1.76 -1.90
N ALA A 84 6.44 -1.66 -1.30
CA ALA A 84 6.64 -1.08 0.02
C ALA A 84 7.99 -0.39 0.09
N PRO A 85 8.13 0.73 0.81
CA PRO A 85 9.44 1.32 1.05
C PRO A 85 10.31 0.31 1.82
N LYS A 86 11.62 0.30 1.57
CA LYS A 86 12.57 -0.40 2.43
C LYS A 86 12.58 0.31 3.78
N SER A 87 11.69 -0.05 4.66
CA SER A 87 11.65 0.53 6.00
C SER A 87 12.66 -0.16 6.90
N SER A 88 13.21 0.59 7.86
CA SER A 88 13.84 0.04 9.06
C SER A 88 12.89 -0.93 9.76
N SER A 89 13.44 -1.92 10.45
CA SER A 89 12.72 -3.03 11.11
C SER A 89 11.66 -2.60 12.14
N ASP A 90 11.72 -1.36 12.62
CA ASP A 90 10.80 -0.82 13.60
C ASP A 90 9.87 0.20 12.96
N LYS A 91 8.57 -0.04 13.08
CA LYS A 91 7.57 0.93 12.63
C LYS A 91 7.69 2.20 13.45
N PRO A 92 7.81 3.37 12.82
CA PRO A 92 7.86 4.63 13.54
C PRO A 92 6.59 4.79 14.39
N LYS A 93 6.80 5.22 15.63
CA LYS A 93 5.72 5.46 16.60
C LYS A 93 5.11 6.85 16.47
N SER A 94 5.82 7.74 15.80
CA SER A 94 5.37 9.11 15.53
C SER A 94 5.70 9.52 14.09
N LEU A 95 5.07 10.61 13.61
CA LEU A 95 5.39 11.17 12.30
C LEU A 95 6.83 11.72 12.23
N ASP A 96 7.42 12.09 13.36
CA ASP A 96 8.77 12.64 13.43
C ASP A 96 9.86 11.58 13.19
N GLU A 97 9.51 10.30 13.35
CA GLU A 97 10.39 9.16 13.11
C GLU A 97 10.32 8.63 11.67
N ILE A 98 9.44 9.20 10.84
CA ILE A 98 9.30 8.80 9.43
C ILE A 98 10.51 9.32 8.62
N ASP A 99 10.94 8.52 7.64
CA ASP A 99 11.96 8.96 6.67
C ASP A 99 11.60 10.33 6.08
N PRO A 100 12.48 11.33 6.19
CA PRO A 100 12.25 12.68 5.67
C PRO A 100 11.82 12.70 4.20
N LYS A 101 12.28 11.78 3.37
CA LYS A 101 11.90 11.66 1.96
C LYS A 101 10.42 11.32 1.79
N ILE A 102 9.88 10.49 2.68
CA ILE A 102 8.45 10.14 2.69
C ILE A 102 7.63 11.34 3.10
N LEU A 103 8.05 12.06 4.16
CA LEU A 103 7.37 13.29 4.60
C LEU A 103 7.39 14.37 3.52
N GLU A 104 8.52 14.55 2.81
CA GLU A 104 8.62 15.47 1.69
C GLU A 104 7.66 15.08 0.55
N THR A 105 7.52 13.79 0.29
CA THR A 105 6.57 13.26 -0.70
C THR A 105 5.14 13.63 -0.33
N TYR A 106 4.73 13.41 0.93
CA TYR A 106 3.41 13.82 1.40
C TYR A 106 3.19 15.33 1.29
N LYS A 107 4.22 16.14 1.62
CA LYS A 107 4.17 17.60 1.46
C LYS A 107 3.97 18.01 0.00
N LYS A 108 4.70 17.39 -0.94
CA LYS A 108 4.56 17.65 -2.38
C LYS A 108 3.17 17.25 -2.90
N LEU A 109 2.56 16.22 -2.33
CA LEU A 109 1.19 15.79 -2.63
C LEU A 109 0.12 16.67 -1.99
N GLY A 110 0.50 17.64 -1.16
CA GLY A 110 -0.45 18.48 -0.43
C GLY A 110 -1.21 17.76 0.68
N ILE A 111 -0.63 16.67 1.23
CA ILE A 111 -1.24 15.89 2.31
C ILE A 111 -0.85 16.53 3.66
N PRO A 112 -1.77 17.17 4.38
CA PRO A 112 -1.45 17.97 5.57
C PRO A 112 -1.34 17.10 6.84
N LEU A 113 -0.39 16.17 6.89
CA LEU A 113 -0.24 15.24 8.03
C LEU A 113 0.02 15.99 9.35
N VAL A 114 0.87 17.02 9.33
CA VAL A 114 1.26 17.76 10.53
C VAL A 114 0.17 18.71 11.01
N GLU A 115 -0.57 19.32 10.08
CA GLU A 115 -1.66 20.23 10.43
C GLU A 115 -2.85 19.49 11.05
N GLN A 116 -3.21 18.33 10.53
CA GLN A 116 -4.27 17.50 11.09
C GLN A 116 -3.92 17.03 12.50
N GLN A 117 -2.66 16.73 12.77
CA GLN A 117 -2.19 16.31 14.08
C GLN A 117 -2.28 17.45 15.11
N ARG A 118 -1.97 18.69 14.71
CA ARG A 118 -1.93 19.87 15.62
C ARG A 118 -3.30 20.48 15.89
N LEU A 119 -4.17 20.52 14.90
CA LEU A 119 -5.39 21.31 14.98
C LEU A 119 -6.59 20.56 15.59
N ASN A 120 -6.67 19.25 15.50
CA ASN A 120 -7.91 18.53 15.82
C ASN A 120 -7.76 17.32 16.75
N GLY A 121 -6.57 16.94 17.19
CA GLY A 121 -6.38 15.71 17.97
C GLY A 121 -6.90 14.46 17.25
N ILE A 122 -6.91 14.49 15.91
CA ILE A 122 -7.41 13.39 15.07
C ILE A 122 -6.32 12.33 14.94
N ALA A 123 -6.69 11.08 15.17
CA ALA A 123 -5.81 9.95 14.90
C ALA A 123 -5.67 9.76 13.38
N VAL A 124 -4.42 9.65 12.92
CA VAL A 124 -4.09 9.49 11.50
C VAL A 124 -3.25 8.22 11.32
N ASP A 125 -3.60 7.42 10.31
CA ASP A 125 -2.77 6.34 9.81
C ASP A 125 -2.17 6.76 8.46
N ALA A 126 -0.85 6.93 8.42
CA ALA A 126 -0.14 7.30 7.21
C ALA A 126 0.25 6.05 6.43
N VAL A 127 -0.20 5.96 5.19
CA VAL A 127 0.04 4.81 4.31
C VAL A 127 0.92 5.24 3.14
N PHE A 128 1.94 4.46 2.84
CA PHE A 128 2.77 4.61 1.65
C PHE A 128 2.83 3.28 0.90
N ASP A 129 2.45 3.29 -0.37
CA ASP A 129 2.27 2.07 -1.18
C ASP A 129 1.34 1.07 -0.46
N SER A 130 1.82 -0.14 -0.23
CA SER A 130 1.04 -1.25 0.35
C SER A 130 1.17 -1.37 1.87
N VAL A 131 1.79 -0.41 2.56
CA VAL A 131 2.06 -0.50 4.00
C VAL A 131 1.70 0.77 4.74
N SER A 132 1.23 0.60 6.00
CA SER A 132 1.12 1.67 6.96
C SER A 132 2.52 2.02 7.48
N VAL A 133 2.91 3.28 7.37
CA VAL A 133 4.23 3.77 7.77
C VAL A 133 4.20 4.41 9.15
N ALA A 134 3.09 5.00 9.58
CA ALA A 134 2.92 5.51 10.94
C ALA A 134 1.47 5.60 11.36
N THR A 135 1.19 5.40 12.64
CA THR A 135 -0.12 5.60 13.26
C THR A 135 0.03 6.52 14.47
N THR A 136 -0.68 7.65 14.46
CA THR A 136 -0.60 8.65 15.54
C THR A 136 -1.56 8.35 16.68
N PHE A 137 -1.28 8.88 17.89
CA PHE A 137 -2.12 8.73 19.10
C PHE A 137 -2.44 7.28 19.51
N LYS A 138 -1.70 6.31 19.00
CA LYS A 138 -1.98 4.90 19.24
C LYS A 138 -1.98 4.54 20.73
N ASP A 139 -0.98 5.00 21.48
CA ASP A 139 -0.83 4.70 22.90
C ASP A 139 -1.95 5.35 23.74
N GLU A 140 -2.37 6.56 23.39
CA GLU A 140 -3.46 7.26 24.08
C GLU A 140 -4.81 6.57 23.84
N LEU A 141 -5.06 6.16 22.60
CA LEU A 141 -6.27 5.42 22.23
C LEU A 141 -6.31 4.05 22.91
N THR A 142 -5.17 3.36 22.96
CA THR A 142 -5.06 2.06 23.63
C THR A 142 -5.35 2.15 25.12
N LYS A 143 -4.87 3.21 25.82
CA LYS A 143 -5.21 3.46 27.23
C LYS A 143 -6.71 3.66 27.46
N LYS A 144 -7.42 4.15 26.47
CA LYS A 144 -8.88 4.32 26.49
C LYS A 144 -9.66 3.09 26.01
N GLY A 145 -8.98 1.97 25.74
CA GLY A 145 -9.58 0.74 25.22
C GLY A 145 -9.96 0.80 23.74
N ILE A 146 -9.47 1.79 23.00
CA ILE A 146 -9.77 1.96 21.57
C ILE A 146 -8.66 1.30 20.76
N ILE A 147 -9.04 0.38 19.85
CA ILE A 147 -8.12 -0.24 18.90
C ILE A 147 -8.09 0.63 17.64
N PHE A 148 -6.93 1.25 17.38
CA PHE A 148 -6.65 1.99 16.16
C PHE A 148 -5.31 1.54 15.59
N CYS A 149 -5.36 0.72 14.55
CA CYS A 149 -4.16 0.15 13.93
C CYS A 149 -4.40 -0.21 12.47
N SER A 150 -3.33 -0.50 11.74
CA SER A 150 -3.46 -1.01 10.38
C SER A 150 -4.11 -2.40 10.36
N ILE A 151 -4.79 -2.74 9.26
CA ILE A 151 -5.37 -4.07 9.06
C ILE A 151 -4.31 -5.18 9.23
N SER A 152 -3.09 -4.96 8.74
CA SER A 152 -2.00 -5.94 8.90
C SER A 152 -1.66 -6.21 10.37
N GLU A 153 -1.69 -5.19 11.21
CA GLU A 153 -1.49 -5.35 12.65
C GLU A 153 -2.68 -6.01 13.33
N ALA A 154 -3.90 -5.61 12.95
CA ALA A 154 -5.12 -6.22 13.48
C ALA A 154 -5.15 -7.73 13.23
N ILE A 155 -4.83 -8.17 12.01
CA ILE A 155 -4.78 -9.60 11.65
C ILE A 155 -3.75 -10.40 12.47
N GLN A 156 -2.66 -9.74 12.92
CA GLN A 156 -1.62 -10.39 13.71
C GLN A 156 -1.94 -10.45 15.21
N LYS A 157 -2.67 -9.45 15.74
CA LYS A 157 -2.82 -9.25 17.19
C LYS A 157 -4.23 -9.46 17.72
N HIS A 158 -5.21 -9.39 16.83
CA HIS A 158 -6.64 -9.46 17.14
C HIS A 158 -7.37 -10.46 16.23
#